data_17c2e9e5e42b52281f7ef6a438a1d62a
#
_entry.id   17c2e9e5e42b52281f7ef6a438a1d62a
#
_cell.length_a   1.000
_cell.length_b   1.000
_cell.length_c   1.000
_cell.angle_alpha   90.00
_cell.angle_beta   90.00
_cell.angle_gamma   90.00
#
_symmetry.space_group_name_H-M   'P 1'
#
loop_
_entity.id
_entity.type
_entity.pdbx_description
1 polymer ?
#
loop_
_entity_poly.entity_id
_entity_poly.type
_entity_poly.pdbx_seq_one_letter_code
_entity_poly.pdbx_strand_id
1 'polypeptide(L)'
;MSGTGPGAAAARDRAETPPRLVAVPGGGNGRPAARPARVVVFLGVDDDGRSRVAASLLAHRAKGRVLAVSASPVSVDPDPAVAASLAQLGVDLSRTTSVTPTAALLDKAELVVVMGYDRGDLGQGRRTEDWCIDDPSGKGADAVRCIRDAIDRRAQRLLIRMGVAIPTRPH
;
A
#
# COMPACT_ATOMS: atom_id res chain seq x y z
N MET A 1 25.64 -58.76 1.97
CA MET A 1 25.95 -57.90 3.14
C MET A 1 25.62 -56.50 2.72
N SER A 2 24.50 -56.09 2.98
CA SER A 2 24.04 -55.22 4.10
C SER A 2 24.52 -53.79 3.93
N GLY A 3 23.59 -52.87 3.74
CA GLY A 3 23.81 -51.45 3.86
C GLY A 3 22.58 -50.66 3.50
N THR A 4 21.57 -50.83 4.27
CA THR A 4 20.36 -50.04 4.39
C THR A 4 20.70 -48.57 4.71
N GLY A 5 20.15 -47.62 3.99
CA GLY A 5 20.13 -46.24 4.41
C GLY A 5 18.75 -45.62 4.13
N PRO A 6 17.95 -45.36 5.16
CA PRO A 6 16.70 -44.63 4.97
C PRO A 6 16.94 -43.16 5.27
N GLY A 7 16.21 -42.29 4.62
CA GLY A 7 16.23 -40.89 4.95
C GLY A 7 15.40 -40.01 4.06
N ALA A 8 14.19 -40.39 3.82
CA ALA A 8 13.19 -39.42 3.34
C ALA A 8 12.78 -38.54 4.53
N ALA A 9 13.47 -37.42 4.71
CA ALA A 9 13.05 -36.38 5.63
C ALA A 9 11.91 -35.60 4.99
N ALA A 10 10.74 -35.78 5.56
CA ALA A 10 9.52 -35.05 5.27
C ALA A 10 9.79 -33.52 5.32
N ALA A 11 9.66 -32.88 4.18
CA ALA A 11 9.46 -31.43 4.14
C ALA A 11 8.11 -31.14 4.81
N ARG A 12 8.18 -30.65 6.02
CA ARG A 12 7.02 -30.18 6.76
C ARG A 12 6.50 -28.95 6.03
N ASP A 13 5.33 -29.13 5.44
CA ASP A 13 4.41 -28.11 5.01
C ASP A 13 4.24 -27.10 6.16
N ARG A 14 4.95 -25.99 6.08
CA ARG A 14 4.68 -24.81 6.90
C ARG A 14 3.54 -24.10 6.22
N ALA A 15 2.33 -24.39 6.68
CA ALA A 15 1.18 -23.56 6.39
C ALA A 15 1.54 -22.11 6.72
N GLU A 16 1.83 -21.34 5.69
CA GLU A 16 1.97 -19.90 5.79
C GLU A 16 0.63 -19.33 6.24
N THR A 17 0.57 -18.93 7.48
CA THR A 17 -0.53 -18.14 8.01
C THR A 17 -0.62 -16.87 7.16
N PRO A 18 -1.74 -16.60 6.49
CA PRO A 18 -1.86 -15.40 5.67
C PRO A 18 -1.61 -14.16 6.53
N PRO A 19 -0.86 -13.17 6.04
CA PRO A 19 -0.58 -11.96 6.78
C PRO A 19 -1.89 -11.30 7.18
N ARG A 20 -2.03 -11.05 8.47
CA ARG A 20 -3.17 -10.34 9.03
C ARG A 20 -3.18 -8.94 8.44
N LEU A 21 -4.16 -8.65 7.60
CA LEU A 21 -4.40 -7.31 7.09
C LEU A 21 -4.60 -6.36 8.28
N VAL A 22 -3.57 -5.63 8.64
CA VAL A 22 -3.69 -4.58 9.65
C VAL A 22 -4.35 -3.40 8.98
N ALA A 23 -5.65 -3.29 9.17
CA ALA A 23 -6.38 -2.08 8.85
C ALA A 23 -5.76 -0.95 9.69
N VAL A 24 -5.27 0.10 9.05
CA VAL A 24 -4.85 1.32 9.74
C VAL A 24 -6.13 1.98 10.25
N PRO A 25 -6.43 1.96 11.57
CA PRO A 25 -7.60 2.64 12.08
C PRO A 25 -7.37 4.13 11.94
N GLY A 26 -8.08 4.76 11.01
CA GLY A 26 -8.24 6.20 11.05
C GLY A 26 -8.89 6.55 12.37
N GLY A 27 -8.18 7.28 13.24
CA GLY A 27 -8.71 7.72 14.53
C GLY A 27 -9.98 8.56 14.31
N GLY A 28 -11.11 7.99 14.63
CA GLY A 28 -12.41 8.63 14.59
C GLY A 28 -13.46 7.66 15.09
N ASN A 29 -14.14 8.00 16.18
CA ASN A 29 -15.31 7.33 16.71
C ASN A 29 -16.42 7.32 15.65
N GLY A 30 -16.53 6.26 14.86
CA GLY A 30 -17.58 6.10 13.87
C GLY A 30 -17.96 4.62 13.75
N ARG A 31 -19.25 4.33 13.87
CA ARG A 31 -19.91 3.03 13.72
C ARG A 31 -19.30 2.26 12.53
N PRO A 32 -19.10 0.94 12.64
CA PRO A 32 -18.64 0.15 11.52
C PRO A 32 -19.66 0.23 10.39
N ALA A 33 -19.28 0.85 9.29
CA ALA A 33 -20.08 0.84 8.08
C ALA A 33 -20.12 -0.60 7.55
N ALA A 34 -21.31 -1.18 7.50
CA ALA A 34 -21.60 -2.54 7.07
C ALA A 34 -21.51 -2.72 5.53
N ARG A 35 -20.48 -2.17 4.90
CA ARG A 35 -20.11 -2.44 3.50
C ARG A 35 -18.72 -3.04 3.47
N PRO A 36 -18.48 -4.05 2.61
CA PRO A 36 -17.12 -4.56 2.42
C PRO A 36 -16.21 -3.38 2.10
N ALA A 37 -15.11 -3.28 2.85
CA ALA A 37 -14.16 -2.20 2.65
C ALA A 37 -13.62 -2.31 1.22
N ARG A 38 -13.75 -1.24 0.44
CA ARG A 38 -13.14 -1.15 -0.89
C ARG A 38 -11.64 -1.18 -0.73
N VAL A 39 -10.97 -2.09 -1.41
CA VAL A 39 -9.53 -2.32 -1.26
C VAL A 39 -8.80 -1.70 -2.43
N VAL A 40 -7.83 -0.84 -2.16
CA VAL A 40 -6.88 -0.30 -3.14
C VAL A 40 -5.49 -0.75 -2.74
N VAL A 41 -4.80 -1.43 -3.64
CA VAL A 41 -3.42 -1.87 -3.44
C VAL A 41 -2.49 -0.96 -4.22
N PHE A 42 -1.50 -0.39 -3.55
CA PHE A 42 -0.40 0.35 -4.15
C PHE A 42 0.81 -0.58 -4.23
N LEU A 43 1.23 -0.89 -5.45
CA LEU A 43 2.29 -1.84 -5.72
C LEU A 43 3.55 -1.11 -6.18
N GLY A 44 4.63 -1.23 -5.43
CA GLY A 44 5.96 -0.73 -5.76
C GLY A 44 6.92 -1.87 -6.10
N VAL A 45 7.90 -1.62 -6.94
CA VAL A 45 8.96 -2.59 -7.31
C VAL A 45 10.02 -2.64 -6.22
N ASP A 46 10.54 -1.47 -5.92
CA ASP A 46 11.51 -1.25 -4.85
C ASP A 46 10.80 -0.48 -3.74
N ASP A 47 11.18 -0.72 -2.50
CA ASP A 47 10.57 0.01 -1.39
C ASP A 47 11.16 1.43 -1.29
N ASP A 48 11.02 2.19 -2.39
CA ASP A 48 11.35 3.61 -2.47
C ASP A 48 10.37 4.48 -1.64
N GLY A 49 9.46 3.85 -0.94
CA GLY A 49 8.47 4.51 -0.09
C GLY A 49 7.26 5.08 -0.83
N ARG A 50 7.24 5.14 -2.16
CA ARG A 50 6.11 5.73 -2.94
C ARG A 50 4.79 5.03 -2.68
N SER A 51 4.77 3.70 -2.69
CA SER A 51 3.58 2.90 -2.41
C SER A 51 3.07 3.10 -0.99
N ARG A 52 3.97 3.23 -0.01
CA ARG A 52 3.62 3.52 1.39
C ARG A 52 3.07 4.93 1.55
N VAL A 53 3.69 5.91 0.90
CA VAL A 53 3.20 7.31 0.88
C VAL A 53 1.79 7.37 0.30
N ALA A 54 1.56 6.70 -0.84
CA ALA A 54 0.26 6.68 -1.49
C ALA A 54 -0.82 5.98 -0.66
N ALA A 55 -0.49 4.82 -0.07
CA ALA A 55 -1.40 4.11 0.82
C ALA A 55 -1.75 4.94 2.07
N SER A 56 -0.74 5.58 2.69
CA SER A 56 -0.95 6.42 3.87
C SER A 56 -1.83 7.63 3.57
N LEU A 57 -1.58 8.32 2.46
CA LEU A 57 -2.38 9.48 2.05
C LEU A 57 -3.81 9.09 1.69
N LEU A 58 -3.99 8.00 0.93
CA LEU A 58 -5.33 7.52 0.60
C LEU A 58 -6.11 7.13 1.85
N ALA A 59 -5.51 6.37 2.76
CA ALA A 59 -6.13 5.96 4.03
C ALA A 59 -6.51 7.18 4.88
N HIS A 60 -5.61 8.16 4.98
CA HIS A 60 -5.86 9.40 5.70
C HIS A 60 -7.05 10.19 5.13
N ARG A 61 -7.13 10.30 3.81
CA ARG A 61 -8.22 11.02 3.12
C ARG A 61 -9.53 10.24 3.15
N ALA A 62 -9.46 8.93 3.04
CA ALA A 62 -10.64 8.06 3.00
C ALA A 62 -11.36 7.92 4.34
N LYS A 63 -10.68 8.20 5.47
CA LYS A 63 -11.26 8.10 6.83
C LYS A 63 -11.97 6.76 7.07
N GLY A 64 -11.30 5.67 6.72
CA GLY A 64 -11.80 4.30 6.93
C GLY A 64 -12.79 3.78 5.89
N ARG A 65 -13.13 4.55 4.85
CA ARG A 65 -14.06 4.12 3.78
C ARG A 65 -13.39 3.30 2.68
N VAL A 66 -12.07 3.36 2.61
CA VAL A 66 -11.23 2.60 1.69
C VAL A 66 -10.09 2.00 2.51
N LEU A 67 -9.84 0.73 2.30
CA LEU A 67 -8.66 0.06 2.81
C LEU A 67 -7.54 0.25 1.78
N ALA A 68 -6.55 1.05 2.13
CA ALA A 68 -5.35 1.25 1.32
C ALA A 68 -4.24 0.34 1.81
N VAL A 69 -3.65 -0.41 0.91
CA VAL A 69 -2.58 -1.37 1.21
C VAL A 69 -1.36 -1.03 0.38
N SER A 70 -0.21 -0.92 1.01
CA SER A 70 1.08 -0.87 0.32
C SER A 70 1.60 -2.29 0.14
N ALA A 71 2.03 -2.63 -1.05
CA ALA A 71 2.63 -3.92 -1.35
C ALA A 71 3.95 -3.73 -2.11
N SER A 72 4.99 -4.41 -1.65
CA SER A 72 6.32 -4.42 -2.27
C SER A 72 7.02 -5.74 -1.98
N PRO A 73 7.80 -6.29 -2.91
CA PRO A 73 8.60 -7.49 -2.66
C PRO A 73 9.71 -7.24 -1.63
N VAL A 74 10.10 -6.00 -1.45
CA VAL A 74 11.13 -5.57 -0.48
C VAL A 74 10.52 -4.59 0.50
N SER A 75 10.81 -4.70 1.77
CA SER A 75 10.38 -3.74 2.80
C SER A 75 11.61 -3.05 3.39
N VAL A 76 11.68 -1.74 3.21
CA VAL A 76 12.74 -0.86 3.73
C VAL A 76 12.10 0.19 4.64
N ASP A 77 12.86 0.70 5.59
CA ASP A 77 12.39 1.82 6.41
C ASP A 77 12.26 3.09 5.55
N PRO A 78 11.19 3.86 5.74
CA PRO A 78 10.97 5.06 4.94
C PRO A 78 12.04 6.11 5.21
N ASP A 79 12.42 6.83 4.16
CA ASP A 79 13.31 8.00 4.27
C ASP A 79 12.74 8.99 5.31
N PRO A 80 13.55 9.43 6.30
CA PRO A 80 13.10 10.38 7.33
C PRO A 80 12.55 11.68 6.76
N ALA A 81 13.08 12.17 5.63
CA ALA A 81 12.58 13.38 4.98
C ALA A 81 11.17 13.17 4.42
N VAL A 82 10.89 11.99 3.89
CA VAL A 82 9.55 11.58 3.41
C VAL A 82 8.58 11.50 4.57
N ALA A 83 8.99 10.84 5.66
CA ALA A 83 8.16 10.73 6.87
C ALA A 83 7.84 12.10 7.47
N ALA A 84 8.84 13.00 7.59
CA ALA A 84 8.66 14.36 8.08
C ALA A 84 7.70 15.17 7.18
N SER A 85 7.81 15.00 5.87
CA SER A 85 6.93 15.67 4.90
C SER A 85 5.46 15.26 5.07
N LEU A 86 5.19 13.97 5.32
CA LEU A 86 3.84 13.47 5.58
C LEU A 86 3.29 13.93 6.93
N ALA A 87 4.14 14.00 7.96
CA ALA A 87 3.78 14.47 9.28
C ALA A 87 3.23 15.91 9.24
N GLN A 88 3.69 16.76 8.32
CA GLN A 88 3.13 18.11 8.09
C GLN A 88 1.65 18.08 7.68
N LEU A 89 1.18 17.00 7.09
CA LEU A 89 -0.22 16.78 6.73
C LEU A 89 -1.00 16.03 7.81
N GLY A 90 -0.37 15.70 8.93
CA GLY A 90 -0.96 14.88 9.99
C GLY A 90 -1.02 13.39 9.63
N VAL A 91 -0.18 12.94 8.71
CA VAL A 91 -0.08 11.55 8.27
C VAL A 91 1.15 10.91 8.90
N ASP A 92 0.94 9.85 9.66
CA ASP A 92 2.00 9.06 10.28
C ASP A 92 2.34 7.86 9.39
N LEU A 93 3.50 7.94 8.72
CA LEU A 93 3.97 6.90 7.81
C LEU A 93 4.37 5.60 8.54
N SER A 94 4.75 5.69 9.82
CA SER A 94 5.15 4.51 10.61
C SER A 94 3.99 3.52 10.80
N ARG A 95 2.76 3.99 10.67
CA ARG A 95 1.54 3.17 10.76
C ARG A 95 1.24 2.35 9.52
N THR A 96 1.94 2.60 8.43
CA THR A 96 1.76 1.90 7.15
C THR A 96 3.00 1.06 6.88
N THR A 97 2.83 -0.24 6.82
CA THR A 97 3.87 -1.19 6.43
C THR A 97 3.55 -1.75 5.04
N SER A 98 4.60 -2.04 4.27
CA SER A 98 4.42 -2.78 3.02
C SER A 98 4.26 -4.27 3.32
N VAL A 99 3.38 -4.92 2.58
CA VAL A 99 3.19 -6.37 2.61
C VAL A 99 3.74 -6.98 1.32
N THR A 100 4.10 -8.25 1.37
CA THR A 100 4.48 -8.97 0.15
C THR A 100 3.28 -9.08 -0.79
N PRO A 101 3.41 -8.70 -2.07
CA PRO A 101 2.33 -8.84 -3.02
C PRO A 101 2.04 -10.32 -3.29
N THR A 102 0.82 -10.74 -3.02
CA THR A 102 0.33 -12.09 -3.32
C THR A 102 -0.85 -12.03 -4.27
N ALA A 103 -1.06 -13.08 -5.06
CA ALA A 103 -2.21 -13.17 -5.94
C ALA A 103 -3.51 -12.98 -5.17
N ALA A 104 -3.65 -13.59 -4.00
CA ALA A 104 -4.82 -13.47 -3.15
C ALA A 104 -5.10 -12.05 -2.66
N LEU A 105 -4.05 -11.24 -2.42
CA LEU A 105 -4.20 -9.82 -2.09
C LEU A 105 -4.68 -9.03 -3.30
N LEU A 106 -4.05 -9.26 -4.44
CA LEU A 106 -4.36 -8.55 -5.68
C LEU A 106 -5.76 -8.88 -6.20
N ASP A 107 -6.25 -10.12 -5.99
CA ASP A 107 -7.60 -10.54 -6.38
C ASP A 107 -8.70 -9.88 -5.52
N LYS A 108 -8.37 -9.48 -4.29
CA LYS A 108 -9.29 -8.75 -3.41
C LYS A 108 -9.32 -7.25 -3.70
N ALA A 109 -8.36 -6.74 -4.48
CA ALA A 109 -8.27 -5.32 -4.77
C ALA A 109 -9.34 -4.91 -5.79
N GLU A 110 -10.07 -3.84 -5.48
CA GLU A 110 -10.93 -3.17 -6.46
C GLU A 110 -10.09 -2.44 -7.52
N LEU A 111 -8.92 -1.97 -7.09
CA LEU A 111 -7.95 -1.30 -7.95
C LEU A 111 -6.54 -1.60 -7.47
N VAL A 112 -5.65 -1.91 -8.39
CA VAL A 112 -4.21 -1.98 -8.17
C VAL A 112 -3.55 -0.77 -8.83
N VAL A 113 -2.89 0.04 -8.03
CA VAL A 113 -2.09 1.18 -8.51
C VAL A 113 -0.64 0.75 -8.56
N VAL A 114 -0.04 0.76 -9.74
CA VAL A 114 1.37 0.40 -9.93
C VAL A 114 2.24 1.66 -9.93
N MET A 115 3.40 1.56 -9.29
CA MET A 115 4.39 2.62 -9.21
C MET A 115 5.76 2.04 -9.58
N GLY A 116 6.11 2.17 -10.86
CA GLY A 116 7.34 1.60 -11.40
C GLY A 116 7.33 0.08 -11.56
N TYR A 117 6.18 -0.56 -11.47
CA TYR A 117 6.01 -2.02 -11.63
C TYR A 117 5.56 -2.35 -13.05
N ASP A 118 6.08 -3.45 -13.62
CA ASP A 118 5.62 -3.89 -14.93
C ASP A 118 4.21 -4.51 -14.82
N ARG A 119 3.28 -3.98 -15.60
CA ARG A 119 1.90 -4.48 -15.63
C ARG A 119 1.78 -5.91 -16.16
N GLY A 120 2.75 -6.35 -16.96
CA GLY A 120 2.78 -7.71 -17.53
C GLY A 120 2.79 -8.80 -16.46
N ASP A 121 3.40 -8.52 -15.32
CA ASP A 121 3.54 -9.46 -14.20
C ASP A 121 2.27 -9.60 -13.35
N LEU A 122 1.28 -8.74 -13.56
CA LEU A 122 0.06 -8.70 -12.72
C LEU A 122 -1.05 -9.64 -13.20
N GLY A 123 -0.89 -10.25 -14.36
CA GLY A 123 -1.95 -11.07 -14.99
C GLY A 123 -3.09 -10.24 -15.58
N GLN A 124 -3.86 -10.88 -16.45
CA GLN A 124 -4.96 -10.21 -17.14
C GLN A 124 -6.22 -10.11 -16.27
N GLY A 125 -7.06 -9.12 -16.55
CA GLY A 125 -8.39 -9.00 -15.95
C GLY A 125 -8.47 -8.15 -14.69
N ARG A 126 -7.34 -7.69 -14.13
CA ARG A 126 -7.33 -6.78 -12.99
C ARG A 126 -7.45 -5.33 -13.42
N ARG A 127 -8.23 -4.56 -12.68
CA ARG A 127 -8.28 -3.11 -12.86
C ARG A 127 -7.00 -2.49 -12.30
N THR A 128 -6.16 -1.95 -13.20
CA THR A 128 -4.86 -1.38 -12.85
C THR A 128 -4.74 0.06 -13.33
N GLU A 129 -4.07 0.89 -12.54
CA GLU A 129 -3.62 2.23 -12.92
C GLU A 129 -2.12 2.34 -12.71
N ASP A 130 -1.45 3.06 -13.60
CA ASP A 130 -0.05 3.40 -13.44
C ASP A 130 0.08 4.86 -12.98
N TRP A 131 0.73 5.03 -11.82
CA TRP A 131 1.08 6.34 -11.34
C TRP A 131 2.57 6.58 -11.55
N CYS A 132 2.90 7.17 -12.70
CA CYS A 132 4.26 7.64 -12.96
C CYS A 132 4.59 8.77 -11.99
N ILE A 133 5.27 8.42 -10.92
CA ILE A 133 5.71 9.32 -9.84
C ILE A 133 7.21 9.14 -9.66
N ASP A 134 7.91 10.26 -9.53
CA ASP A 134 9.34 10.25 -9.24
C ASP A 134 9.63 9.64 -7.87
N ASP A 135 10.78 8.99 -7.76
CA ASP A 135 11.27 8.47 -6.49
C ASP A 135 11.66 9.63 -5.56
N PRO A 136 11.11 9.69 -4.34
CA PRO A 136 11.47 10.71 -3.36
C PRO A 136 12.80 10.46 -2.65
N SER A 137 13.36 9.24 -2.72
CA SER A 137 14.56 8.84 -1.99
C SER A 137 15.76 9.69 -2.37
N GLY A 138 16.50 10.21 -1.36
CA GLY A 138 17.68 11.01 -1.57
C GLY A 138 17.45 12.40 -2.17
N LYS A 139 16.18 12.82 -2.34
CA LYS A 139 15.86 14.16 -2.87
C LYS A 139 15.79 15.20 -1.73
N GLY A 140 16.02 16.45 -2.10
CA GLY A 140 15.87 17.58 -1.18
C GLY A 140 14.40 17.77 -0.74
N ALA A 141 14.20 18.44 0.40
CA ALA A 141 12.91 18.62 1.04
C ALA A 141 11.82 19.21 0.11
N ASP A 142 12.20 20.13 -0.77
CA ASP A 142 11.25 20.75 -1.72
C ASP A 142 10.78 19.74 -2.77
N ALA A 143 11.68 18.93 -3.31
CA ALA A 143 11.33 17.88 -4.26
C ALA A 143 10.45 16.81 -3.61
N VAL A 144 10.78 16.40 -2.38
CA VAL A 144 9.95 15.46 -1.59
C VAL A 144 8.54 16.01 -1.38
N ARG A 145 8.41 17.32 -1.06
CA ARG A 145 7.08 17.96 -0.93
C ARG A 145 6.31 17.95 -2.24
N CYS A 146 6.95 18.27 -3.36
CA CYS A 146 6.30 18.24 -4.67
C CYS A 146 5.79 16.85 -5.03
N ILE A 147 6.60 15.81 -4.76
CA ILE A 147 6.23 14.40 -5.00
C ILE A 147 5.06 14.00 -4.12
N ARG A 148 5.14 14.27 -2.81
CA ARG A 148 4.04 14.04 -1.86
C ARG A 148 2.74 14.68 -2.32
N ASP A 149 2.78 15.94 -2.73
CA ASP A 149 1.60 16.70 -3.16
C ASP A 149 1.04 16.15 -4.48
N ALA A 150 1.91 15.66 -5.37
CA ALA A 150 1.48 14.98 -6.59
C ALA A 150 0.73 13.67 -6.27
N ILE A 151 1.24 12.89 -5.34
CA ILE A 151 0.59 11.66 -4.86
C ILE A 151 -0.75 12.01 -4.18
N ASP A 152 -0.77 13.01 -3.31
CA ASP A 152 -1.99 13.42 -2.59
C ASP A 152 -3.10 13.86 -3.56
N ARG A 153 -2.77 14.65 -4.58
CA ARG A 153 -3.74 15.03 -5.63
C ARG A 153 -4.30 13.83 -6.38
N ARG A 154 -3.48 12.83 -6.68
CA ARG A 154 -3.93 11.59 -7.34
C ARG A 154 -4.82 10.77 -6.41
N ALA A 155 -4.47 10.65 -5.13
CA ALA A 155 -5.28 9.98 -4.12
C ALA A 155 -6.66 10.63 -3.96
N GLN A 156 -6.73 11.95 -3.93
CA GLN A 156 -8.00 12.69 -3.88
C GLN A 156 -8.86 12.43 -5.12
N ARG A 157 -8.28 12.52 -6.32
CA ARG A 157 -8.99 12.23 -7.57
C ARG A 157 -9.51 10.78 -7.61
N LEU A 158 -8.72 9.84 -7.11
CA LEU A 158 -9.13 8.44 -7.02
C LEU A 158 -10.34 8.30 -6.11
N LEU A 159 -10.33 8.90 -4.91
CA LEU A 159 -11.48 8.86 -4.00
C LEU A 159 -12.74 9.45 -4.61
N ILE A 160 -12.62 10.58 -5.34
CA ILE A 160 -13.75 11.20 -6.06
C ILE A 160 -14.32 10.22 -7.10
N ARG A 161 -13.47 9.60 -7.92
CA ARG A 161 -13.90 8.59 -8.92
C ARG A 161 -14.54 7.36 -8.28
N MET A 162 -14.08 7.01 -7.08
CA MET A 162 -14.68 5.95 -6.28
C MET A 162 -15.98 6.39 -5.58
N GLY A 163 -16.44 7.62 -5.72
CA GLY A 163 -17.62 8.13 -5.02
C GLY A 163 -17.46 8.23 -3.51
N VAL A 164 -16.22 8.35 -3.03
CA VAL A 164 -15.90 8.53 -1.61
C VAL A 164 -15.81 10.02 -1.30
N ALA A 165 -16.67 10.51 -0.43
CA ALA A 165 -16.63 11.90 -0.01
C ALA A 165 -15.32 12.22 0.71
N ILE A 166 -14.61 13.25 0.27
CA ILE A 166 -13.43 13.76 0.94
C ILE A 166 -13.88 14.87 1.90
N PRO A 167 -13.59 14.77 3.20
CA PRO A 167 -13.87 15.87 4.10
C PRO A 167 -13.07 17.10 3.64
N THR A 168 -13.77 18.14 3.27
CA THR A 168 -13.16 19.47 3.03
C THR A 168 -12.63 19.96 4.37
N ARG A 169 -11.37 20.42 4.40
CA ARG A 169 -10.87 21.15 5.57
C ARG A 169 -11.74 22.40 5.73
N PRO A 170 -12.32 22.66 6.91
CA PRO A 170 -12.83 24.01 7.17
C PRO A 170 -11.62 24.97 7.13
N HIS A 171 -11.80 26.08 6.46
CA HIS A 171 -10.84 27.19 6.44
C HIS A 171 -10.70 27.79 7.83
#